data_96d4ee3e6ce3f3986a3cef3e189099ab
#
_entry.id   96d4ee3e6ce3f3986a3cef3e189099ab
#
_cell.length_a   1.000
_cell.length_b   1.000
_cell.length_c   1.000
_cell.angle_alpha   90.00
_cell.angle_beta   90.00
_cell.angle_gamma   90.00
#
_symmetry.space_group_name_H-M   'P 1'
#
loop_
_entity.id
_entity.type
_entity.pdbx_description
1 polymer ?
#
loop_
_entity_poly.entity_id
_entity_poly.type
_entity_poly.pdbx_seq_one_letter_code
_entity_poly.pdbx_strand_id
1 'polypeptide(L)'
;MTELEVRQLAAEDWAQLRTTRLAALAEAPYAFASTVTREQQLTEQDWRERAGRGGTFAAWDGDAIVGLATGLDRGGGDWHLVGMWVSPKVRGTGIADCLVAAVCDLAKYSGATLVTLWVTEVNGRARAFYRRLGFVPTGDRQLVRPEEPDHWEEELALRLRDPVRHDHHEPP
;
A
#
# COMPACT_ATOMS: atom_id res chain seq x y z
N MET A 1 -4.96 -24.94 8.35
CA MET A 1 -4.61 -23.73 7.57
C MET A 1 -4.80 -22.57 8.52
N THR A 2 -3.76 -21.80 8.76
CA THR A 2 -3.86 -20.58 9.56
C THR A 2 -4.70 -19.58 8.76
N GLU A 3 -5.68 -18.96 9.40
CA GLU A 3 -6.47 -17.91 8.77
C GLU A 3 -5.60 -16.66 8.62
N LEU A 4 -5.56 -16.09 7.41
CA LEU A 4 -4.83 -14.85 7.15
C LEU A 4 -5.62 -13.68 7.73
N GLU A 5 -4.95 -12.84 8.52
CA GLU A 5 -5.54 -11.67 9.16
C GLU A 5 -4.88 -10.39 8.65
N VAL A 6 -5.69 -9.37 8.34
CA VAL A 6 -5.19 -8.02 8.02
C VAL A 6 -5.44 -7.11 9.21
N ARG A 7 -4.38 -6.49 9.74
CA ARG A 7 -4.47 -5.49 10.80
C ARG A 7 -3.48 -4.35 10.62
N GLN A 8 -3.81 -3.21 11.20
CA GLN A 8 -2.93 -2.06 11.26
C GLN A 8 -1.72 -2.34 12.16
N LEU A 9 -0.54 -1.90 11.74
CA LEU A 9 0.68 -2.03 12.54
C LEU A 9 0.72 -0.99 13.66
N ALA A 10 1.30 -1.39 14.78
CA ALA A 10 1.72 -0.54 15.87
C ALA A 10 3.26 -0.47 15.94
N ALA A 11 3.80 0.46 16.74
CA ALA A 11 5.24 0.64 16.86
C ALA A 11 5.97 -0.62 17.34
N GLU A 12 5.29 -1.45 18.14
CA GLU A 12 5.82 -2.73 18.65
C GLU A 12 6.05 -3.77 17.55
N ASP A 13 5.37 -3.64 16.40
CA ASP A 13 5.51 -4.55 15.27
C ASP A 13 6.74 -4.22 14.37
N TRP A 14 7.60 -3.32 14.80
CA TRP A 14 8.72 -2.80 14.02
C TRP A 14 9.68 -3.87 13.50
N ALA A 15 9.96 -4.89 14.31
CA ALA A 15 10.92 -5.94 13.94
C ALA A 15 10.38 -6.82 12.82
N GLN A 16 9.10 -7.17 12.88
CA GLN A 16 8.41 -7.93 11.83
C GLN A 16 8.28 -7.08 10.56
N LEU A 17 7.95 -5.79 10.69
CA LEU A 17 7.92 -4.86 9.56
C LEU A 17 9.28 -4.79 8.86
N ARG A 18 10.37 -4.62 9.63
CA ARG A 18 11.74 -4.59 9.08
C ARG A 18 12.07 -5.85 8.30
N THR A 19 11.86 -7.00 8.91
CA THR A 19 12.13 -8.30 8.28
C THR A 19 11.37 -8.46 6.97
N THR A 20 10.08 -8.18 6.98
CA THR A 20 9.21 -8.32 5.81
C THR A 20 9.53 -7.31 4.72
N ARG A 21 9.77 -6.04 5.10
CA ARG A 21 10.10 -4.99 4.14
C ARG A 21 11.42 -5.27 3.41
N LEU A 22 12.46 -5.72 4.12
CA LEU A 22 13.72 -6.09 3.50
C LEU A 22 13.57 -7.31 2.58
N ALA A 23 12.75 -8.29 2.97
CA ALA A 23 12.43 -9.44 2.13
C ALA A 23 11.67 -9.02 0.84
N ALA A 24 10.72 -8.10 0.95
CA ALA A 24 9.97 -7.55 -0.18
C ALA A 24 10.90 -6.85 -1.18
N LEU A 25 11.80 -5.99 -0.70
CA LEU A 25 12.79 -5.30 -1.53
C LEU A 25 13.75 -6.24 -2.22
N ALA A 26 14.13 -7.34 -1.56
CA ALA A 26 15.01 -8.36 -2.14
C ALA A 26 14.29 -9.23 -3.18
N GLU A 27 13.03 -9.57 -2.95
CA GLU A 27 12.23 -10.41 -3.86
C GLU A 27 11.78 -9.67 -5.12
N ALA A 28 11.42 -8.38 -4.97
CA ALA A 28 10.86 -7.59 -6.07
C ALA A 28 11.51 -6.20 -6.18
N PRO A 29 12.84 -6.09 -6.41
CA PRO A 29 13.54 -4.81 -6.41
C PRO A 29 13.02 -3.84 -7.49
N TYR A 30 12.48 -4.36 -8.58
CA TYR A 30 11.88 -3.59 -9.67
C TYR A 30 10.57 -2.88 -9.31
N ALA A 31 9.92 -3.30 -8.21
CA ALA A 31 8.61 -2.78 -7.81
C ALA A 31 8.70 -1.60 -6.83
N PHE A 32 9.90 -1.26 -6.36
CA PHE A 32 10.08 -0.25 -5.32
C PHE A 32 11.11 0.81 -5.72
N ALA A 33 10.85 2.05 -5.30
CA ALA A 33 11.80 3.15 -5.46
C ALA A 33 12.99 3.06 -4.48
N SER A 34 12.82 2.39 -3.34
CA SER A 34 13.88 2.16 -2.35
C SER A 34 14.62 0.83 -2.59
N THR A 35 15.73 0.63 -1.90
CA THR A 35 16.59 -0.55 -2.04
C THR A 35 16.86 -1.20 -0.68
N VAL A 36 17.24 -2.49 -0.71
CA VAL A 36 17.68 -3.24 0.49
C VAL A 36 18.83 -2.51 1.18
N THR A 37 19.86 -2.12 0.43
CA THR A 37 21.06 -1.44 0.97
C THR A 37 20.69 -0.16 1.70
N ARG A 38 19.80 0.64 1.14
CA ARG A 38 19.33 1.88 1.76
C ARG A 38 18.55 1.62 3.04
N GLU A 39 17.60 0.70 3.01
CA GLU A 39 16.72 0.46 4.16
C GLU A 39 17.37 -0.37 5.27
N GLN A 40 18.41 -1.16 4.99
CA GLN A 40 19.22 -1.82 6.01
C GLN A 40 19.93 -0.86 6.97
N GLN A 41 20.15 0.39 6.54
CA GLN A 41 20.79 1.43 7.35
C GLN A 41 19.83 2.12 8.33
N LEU A 42 18.53 1.89 8.22
CA LEU A 42 17.55 2.45 9.13
C LEU A 42 17.72 1.87 10.53
N THR A 43 17.61 2.75 11.53
CA THR A 43 17.70 2.39 12.94
C THR A 43 16.40 1.73 13.44
N GLU A 44 16.45 1.13 14.62
CA GLU A 44 15.23 0.64 15.31
C GLU A 44 14.21 1.76 15.48
N GLN A 45 14.68 2.97 15.86
CA GLN A 45 13.82 4.14 16.03
C GLN A 45 13.08 4.48 14.73
N ASP A 46 13.79 4.48 13.59
CA ASP A 46 13.18 4.72 12.27
C ASP A 46 12.08 3.70 11.96
N TRP A 47 12.32 2.42 12.27
CA TRP A 47 11.35 1.36 12.05
C TRP A 47 10.14 1.47 12.98
N ARG A 48 10.35 1.82 14.25
CA ARG A 48 9.27 2.05 15.22
C ARG A 48 8.38 3.22 14.78
N GLU A 49 8.98 4.31 14.35
CA GLU A 49 8.25 5.47 13.82
C GLU A 49 7.45 5.10 12.58
N ARG A 50 8.05 4.37 11.65
CA ARG A 50 7.38 3.90 10.44
C ARG A 50 6.18 3.00 10.76
N ALA A 51 6.34 2.03 11.65
CA ALA A 51 5.27 1.13 12.07
C ALA A 51 4.15 1.87 12.82
N GLY A 52 4.50 2.86 13.64
CA GLY A 52 3.58 3.58 14.52
C GLY A 52 2.81 4.74 13.87
N ARG A 53 3.07 5.08 12.59
CA ARG A 53 2.40 6.21 11.91
C ARG A 53 0.90 6.03 11.70
N GLY A 54 0.39 4.81 11.84
CA GLY A 54 -1.04 4.53 11.72
C GLY A 54 -1.57 4.31 10.30
N GLY A 55 -0.70 4.35 9.28
CA GLY A 55 -1.07 4.15 7.87
C GLY A 55 -0.71 2.79 7.29
N THR A 56 0.06 1.96 8.00
CA THR A 56 0.53 0.67 7.51
C THR A 56 -0.35 -0.47 7.99
N PHE A 57 -0.82 -1.28 7.04
CA PHE A 57 -1.54 -2.53 7.28
C PHE A 57 -0.66 -3.71 6.88
N ALA A 58 -0.76 -4.78 7.65
CA ALA A 58 -0.07 -6.03 7.39
C ALA A 58 -1.04 -7.20 7.33
N ALA A 59 -0.77 -8.12 6.43
CA ALA A 59 -1.38 -9.43 6.41
C ALA A 59 -0.51 -10.41 7.20
N TRP A 60 -1.11 -11.10 8.13
CA TRP A 60 -0.44 -12.02 9.05
C TRP A 60 -0.81 -13.47 8.77
N ASP A 61 0.19 -14.33 8.83
CA ASP A 61 0.07 -15.78 8.92
C ASP A 61 0.72 -16.23 10.22
N GLY A 62 -0.10 -16.41 11.26
CA GLY A 62 0.42 -16.55 12.63
C GLY A 62 1.22 -15.31 13.05
N ASP A 63 2.49 -15.49 13.42
CA ASP A 63 3.37 -14.40 13.87
C ASP A 63 4.18 -13.75 12.73
N ALA A 64 4.01 -14.21 11.51
CA ALA A 64 4.74 -13.71 10.34
C ALA A 64 3.89 -12.76 9.50
N ILE A 65 4.48 -11.64 9.08
CA ILE A 65 3.88 -10.76 8.08
C ILE A 65 4.12 -11.36 6.69
N VAL A 66 3.05 -11.53 5.93
CA VAL A 66 3.06 -12.07 4.57
C VAL A 66 2.56 -11.08 3.51
N GLY A 67 2.21 -9.88 3.92
CA GLY A 67 1.83 -8.81 3.03
C GLY A 67 1.82 -7.45 3.73
N LEU A 68 2.02 -6.38 2.97
CA LEU A 68 2.09 -5.00 3.45
C LEU A 68 1.38 -4.05 2.48
N ALA A 69 0.75 -3.02 3.04
CA ALA A 69 0.28 -1.85 2.31
C ALA A 69 0.30 -0.64 3.24
N THR A 70 0.72 0.51 2.74
CA THR A 70 0.75 1.75 3.51
C THR A 70 0.00 2.86 2.79
N GLY A 71 -0.90 3.53 3.51
CA GLY A 71 -1.55 4.76 3.09
C GLY A 71 -0.84 5.97 3.71
N LEU A 72 -0.58 6.97 2.88
CA LEU A 72 0.01 8.24 3.30
C LEU A 72 -0.98 9.37 2.99
N ASP A 73 -1.37 10.13 4.01
CA ASP A 73 -2.16 11.36 3.84
C ASP A 73 -1.26 12.45 3.26
N ARG A 74 -1.61 12.96 2.08
CA ARG A 74 -0.92 14.07 1.41
C ARG A 74 -1.58 15.43 1.66
N GLY A 75 -2.70 15.44 2.37
CA GLY A 75 -3.53 16.62 2.57
C GLY A 75 -4.53 16.84 1.43
N GLY A 76 -5.49 17.73 1.66
CA GLY A 76 -6.48 18.10 0.64
C GLY A 76 -7.42 16.97 0.19
N GLY A 77 -7.50 15.87 0.95
CA GLY A 77 -8.30 14.70 0.58
C GLY A 77 -7.60 13.73 -0.38
N ASP A 78 -6.31 13.91 -0.63
CA ASP A 78 -5.48 13.02 -1.45
C ASP A 78 -4.64 12.09 -0.55
N TRP A 79 -4.84 10.80 -0.71
CA TRP A 79 -4.07 9.75 -0.06
C TRP A 79 -3.24 8.99 -1.08
N HIS A 80 -2.08 8.53 -0.67
CA HIS A 80 -1.16 7.79 -1.52
C HIS A 80 -0.89 6.39 -0.98
N LEU A 81 -1.13 5.38 -1.81
CA LEU A 81 -0.83 3.98 -1.49
C LEU A 81 0.63 3.68 -1.88
N VAL A 82 1.41 3.24 -0.92
CA VAL A 82 2.82 2.88 -1.09
C VAL A 82 3.14 1.55 -0.43
N GLY A 83 4.29 0.98 -0.76
CA GLY A 83 4.82 -0.20 -0.08
C GLY A 83 3.94 -1.45 -0.18
N MET A 84 3.12 -1.53 -1.23
CA MET A 84 2.27 -2.70 -1.48
C MET A 84 3.11 -3.91 -1.87
N TRP A 85 2.98 -4.97 -1.11
CA TRP A 85 3.65 -6.23 -1.37
C TRP A 85 2.91 -7.41 -0.74
N VAL A 86 2.89 -8.54 -1.43
CA VAL A 86 2.35 -9.80 -0.92
C VAL A 86 3.36 -10.90 -1.21
N SER A 87 3.66 -11.71 -0.19
CA SER A 87 4.55 -12.87 -0.32
C SER A 87 4.07 -13.79 -1.44
N PRO A 88 4.99 -14.29 -2.30
CA PRO A 88 4.64 -15.27 -3.33
C PRO A 88 3.81 -16.45 -2.81
N LYS A 89 4.03 -16.87 -1.56
CA LYS A 89 3.34 -18.00 -0.94
C LYS A 89 1.84 -17.82 -0.77
N VAL A 90 1.37 -16.57 -0.68
CA VAL A 90 -0.06 -16.25 -0.43
C VAL A 90 -0.69 -15.45 -1.57
N ARG A 91 0.00 -15.29 -2.71
CA ARG A 91 -0.57 -14.67 -3.90
C ARG A 91 -1.74 -15.50 -4.42
N GLY A 92 -2.77 -14.83 -4.93
CA GLY A 92 -3.98 -15.50 -5.42
C GLY A 92 -4.99 -15.89 -4.34
N THR A 93 -4.75 -15.56 -3.08
CA THR A 93 -5.68 -15.83 -1.95
C THR A 93 -6.70 -14.72 -1.71
N GLY A 94 -6.59 -13.57 -2.40
CA GLY A 94 -7.42 -12.39 -2.17
C GLY A 94 -6.87 -11.45 -1.08
N ILE A 95 -5.75 -11.79 -0.44
CA ILE A 95 -5.19 -10.98 0.65
C ILE A 95 -4.72 -9.60 0.18
N ALA A 96 -4.27 -9.48 -1.07
CA ALA A 96 -3.90 -8.21 -1.67
C ALA A 96 -5.10 -7.25 -1.75
N ASP A 97 -6.28 -7.76 -2.13
CA ASP A 97 -7.52 -6.98 -2.16
C ASP A 97 -7.87 -6.46 -0.77
N CYS A 98 -7.73 -7.29 0.26
CA CYS A 98 -7.98 -6.92 1.65
C CYS A 98 -7.03 -5.81 2.15
N LEU A 99 -5.75 -5.86 1.77
CA LEU A 99 -4.77 -4.85 2.13
C LEU A 99 -5.10 -3.49 1.49
N VAL A 100 -5.41 -3.47 0.21
CA VAL A 100 -5.82 -2.22 -0.49
C VAL A 100 -7.12 -1.68 0.08
N ALA A 101 -8.11 -2.55 0.34
CA ALA A 101 -9.36 -2.16 0.96
C ALA A 101 -9.15 -1.51 2.34
N ALA A 102 -8.27 -2.06 3.18
CA ALA A 102 -7.96 -1.51 4.49
C ALA A 102 -7.39 -0.08 4.41
N VAL A 103 -6.48 0.17 3.46
CA VAL A 103 -5.94 1.52 3.20
C VAL A 103 -7.04 2.46 2.71
N CYS A 104 -7.87 2.02 1.75
CA CYS A 104 -8.96 2.84 1.23
C CYS A 104 -10.02 3.17 2.29
N ASP A 105 -10.33 2.23 3.18
CA ASP A 105 -11.28 2.44 4.28
C ASP A 105 -10.75 3.46 5.30
N LEU A 106 -9.46 3.37 5.65
CA LEU A 106 -8.82 4.36 6.50
C LEU A 106 -8.82 5.75 5.84
N ALA A 107 -8.48 5.82 4.56
CA ALA A 107 -8.51 7.06 3.79
C ALA A 107 -9.91 7.69 3.80
N LYS A 108 -10.95 6.91 3.52
CA LYS A 108 -12.35 7.37 3.60
C LYS A 108 -12.72 7.87 4.98
N TYR A 109 -12.38 7.11 6.01
CA TYR A 109 -12.64 7.50 7.40
C TYR A 109 -11.98 8.84 7.75
N SER A 110 -10.82 9.11 7.16
CA SER A 110 -10.08 10.36 7.31
C SER A 110 -10.57 11.49 6.39
N GLY A 111 -11.63 11.27 5.62
CA GLY A 111 -12.22 12.29 4.73
C GLY A 111 -11.58 12.40 3.37
N ALA A 112 -10.77 11.41 2.96
CA ALA A 112 -10.16 11.40 1.63
C ALA A 112 -11.19 11.16 0.52
N THR A 113 -10.95 11.80 -0.60
CA THR A 113 -11.76 11.65 -1.83
C THR A 113 -11.05 10.88 -2.93
N LEU A 114 -9.73 10.73 -2.80
CA LEU A 114 -8.86 10.15 -3.82
C LEU A 114 -7.76 9.31 -3.16
N VAL A 115 -7.47 8.14 -3.74
CA VAL A 115 -6.25 7.37 -3.47
C VAL A 115 -5.47 7.24 -4.76
N THR A 116 -4.21 7.66 -4.74
CA THR A 116 -3.27 7.53 -5.87
C THR A 116 -2.17 6.52 -5.54
N LEU A 117 -1.50 6.03 -6.56
CA LEU A 117 -0.32 5.17 -6.43
C LEU A 117 0.57 5.30 -7.66
N TRP A 118 1.84 4.98 -7.50
CA TRP A 118 2.77 4.78 -8.60
C TRP A 118 3.01 3.29 -8.81
N VAL A 119 2.96 2.84 -10.06
CA VAL A 119 3.26 1.46 -10.44
C VAL A 119 4.26 1.44 -11.58
N THR A 120 5.30 0.62 -11.45
CA THR A 120 6.32 0.51 -12.48
C THR A 120 5.75 -0.10 -13.75
N GLU A 121 6.13 0.45 -14.91
CA GLU A 121 5.61 0.00 -16.20
C GLU A 121 5.97 -1.46 -16.53
N VAL A 122 7.09 -1.95 -15.99
CA VAL A 122 7.52 -3.34 -16.15
C VAL A 122 6.72 -4.33 -15.29
N ASN A 123 5.96 -3.85 -14.29
CA ASN A 123 5.14 -4.67 -13.42
C ASN A 123 3.71 -4.82 -13.96
N GLY A 124 3.55 -5.52 -15.07
CA GLY A 124 2.25 -5.73 -15.72
C GLY A 124 1.22 -6.41 -14.82
N ARG A 125 1.67 -7.30 -13.92
CA ARG A 125 0.80 -7.99 -12.96
C ARG A 125 0.19 -7.01 -11.94
N ALA A 126 0.98 -6.12 -11.37
CA ALA A 126 0.49 -5.10 -10.45
C ALA A 126 -0.43 -4.11 -11.16
N ARG A 127 -0.09 -3.67 -12.38
CA ARG A 127 -0.95 -2.80 -13.18
C ARG A 127 -2.32 -3.41 -13.43
N ALA A 128 -2.39 -4.68 -13.81
CA ALA A 128 -3.64 -5.40 -14.02
C ALA A 128 -4.43 -5.55 -12.72
N PHE A 129 -3.76 -5.82 -11.60
CA PHE A 129 -4.36 -5.91 -10.27
C PHE A 129 -5.04 -4.60 -9.87
N TYR A 130 -4.36 -3.47 -9.96
CA TYR A 130 -4.93 -2.17 -9.59
C TYR A 130 -6.08 -1.75 -10.51
N ARG A 131 -5.96 -2.00 -11.83
CA ARG A 131 -7.04 -1.73 -12.78
C ARG A 131 -8.30 -2.54 -12.46
N ARG A 132 -8.15 -3.79 -12.08
CA ARG A 132 -9.28 -4.64 -11.63
C ARG A 132 -9.99 -4.06 -10.40
N LEU A 133 -9.25 -3.41 -9.49
CA LEU A 133 -9.81 -2.73 -8.33
C LEU A 133 -10.44 -1.36 -8.64
N GLY A 134 -10.37 -0.90 -9.88
CA GLY A 134 -10.98 0.34 -10.34
C GLY A 134 -10.03 1.54 -10.40
N PHE A 135 -8.74 1.35 -10.15
CA PHE A 135 -7.74 2.40 -10.39
C PHE A 135 -7.59 2.66 -11.89
N VAL A 136 -7.51 3.93 -12.25
CA VAL A 136 -7.35 4.36 -13.64
C VAL A 136 -6.11 5.24 -13.81
N PRO A 137 -5.42 5.19 -14.97
CA PRO A 137 -4.28 6.06 -15.24
C PRO A 137 -4.66 7.54 -15.16
N THR A 138 -3.80 8.35 -14.52
CA THR A 138 -3.95 9.82 -14.50
C THR A 138 -3.32 10.47 -15.71
N GLY A 139 -2.39 9.81 -16.38
CA GLY A 139 -1.56 10.32 -17.45
C GLY A 139 -0.16 10.76 -16.99
N ASP A 140 0.08 10.83 -15.70
CA ASP A 140 1.38 11.19 -15.15
C ASP A 140 2.34 10.00 -15.15
N ARG A 141 3.59 10.28 -15.52
CA ARG A 141 4.72 9.33 -15.52
C ARG A 141 5.93 9.99 -14.91
N GLN A 142 6.75 9.18 -14.26
CA GLN A 142 8.05 9.62 -13.75
C GLN A 142 9.06 8.49 -13.78
N LEU A 143 10.34 8.81 -13.64
CA LEU A 143 11.38 7.82 -13.40
C LEU A 143 11.23 7.26 -11.98
N VAL A 144 11.36 5.95 -11.82
CA VAL A 144 11.37 5.30 -10.49
C VAL A 144 12.57 5.81 -9.68
N ARG A 145 13.73 5.97 -10.35
CA ARG A 145 14.93 6.60 -9.81
C ARG A 145 15.61 7.45 -10.87
N PRO A 146 16.13 8.62 -10.52
CA PRO A 146 16.79 9.51 -11.49
C PRO A 146 17.99 8.87 -12.23
N GLU A 147 18.69 7.94 -11.57
CA GLU A 147 19.83 7.22 -12.11
C GLU A 147 19.47 6.04 -13.03
N GLU A 148 18.19 5.71 -13.15
CA GLU A 148 17.67 4.62 -14.00
C GLU A 148 16.80 5.19 -15.13
N PRO A 149 17.40 5.63 -16.26
CA PRO A 149 16.68 6.41 -17.29
C PRO A 149 15.60 5.64 -18.04
N ASP A 150 15.63 4.31 -17.99
CA ASP A 150 14.66 3.45 -18.69
C ASP A 150 13.64 2.81 -17.74
N HIS A 151 13.69 3.14 -16.44
CA HIS A 151 12.80 2.57 -15.44
C HIS A 151 11.71 3.58 -15.05
N TRP A 152 10.56 3.45 -15.69
CA TRP A 152 9.42 4.35 -15.53
C TRP A 152 8.31 3.76 -14.67
N GLU A 153 7.56 4.66 -14.02
CA GLU A 153 6.31 4.35 -13.35
C GLU A 153 5.20 5.30 -13.80
N GLU A 154 3.97 4.79 -13.80
CA GLU A 154 2.76 5.56 -14.09
C GLU A 154 1.93 5.76 -12.84
N GLU A 155 1.24 6.89 -12.76
CA GLU A 155 0.29 7.15 -11.68
C GLU A 155 -1.08 6.57 -12.03
N LEU A 156 -1.67 5.87 -11.05
CA LEU A 156 -3.05 5.42 -11.07
C LEU A 156 -3.83 6.08 -9.94
N ALA A 157 -5.12 6.32 -10.14
CA ALA A 157 -6.00 6.93 -9.16
C ALA A 157 -7.31 6.17 -9.00
N LEU A 158 -7.80 6.11 -7.76
CA LEU A 158 -9.13 5.61 -7.39
C LEU A 158 -9.90 6.72 -6.67
N ARG A 159 -11.04 7.12 -7.23
CA ARG A 159 -11.97 8.00 -6.53
C ARG A 159 -12.71 7.22 -5.47
N LEU A 160 -12.64 7.71 -4.23
CA LEU A 160 -13.42 7.16 -3.13
C LEU A 160 -14.83 7.74 -3.21
N ARG A 161 -15.85 6.88 -3.23
CA ARG A 161 -17.25 7.34 -3.21
C ARG A 161 -17.58 7.83 -1.80
N ASP A 162 -18.25 8.98 -1.70
CA ASP A 162 -18.86 9.41 -0.45
C ASP A 162 -19.77 8.30 0.09
N PRO A 163 -19.79 8.08 1.40
CA PRO A 163 -20.85 7.25 1.97
C PRO A 163 -22.19 7.88 1.56
N VAL A 164 -23.05 7.07 0.95
CA VAL A 164 -24.39 7.51 0.54
C VAL A 164 -25.03 8.17 1.74
N ARG A 165 -25.22 9.49 1.72
CA ARG A 165 -26.09 10.17 2.68
C ARG A 165 -27.47 9.59 2.44
N HIS A 166 -27.93 8.76 3.37
CA HIS A 166 -29.35 8.49 3.47
C HIS A 166 -29.99 9.83 3.87
N ASP A 167 -30.47 10.57 2.89
CA ASP A 167 -31.41 11.64 3.12
C ASP A 167 -32.60 10.99 3.84
N HIS A 168 -32.66 11.20 5.14
CA HIS A 168 -33.89 11.02 5.87
C HIS A 168 -34.85 12.06 5.33
N HIS A 169 -35.62 11.65 4.32
CA HIS A 169 -36.80 12.38 3.89
C HIS A 169 -37.79 12.24 5.04
N GLU A 170 -37.86 13.23 5.89
CA GLU A 170 -38.91 13.40 6.83
C GLU A 170 -40.17 13.75 6.02
N PRO A 171 -41.25 12.95 6.07
CA PRO A 171 -42.49 13.35 5.42
C PRO A 171 -43.20 14.45 6.21
N PRO A 172 -44.00 15.28 5.55
CA PRO A 172 -44.67 16.44 6.11
C PRO A 172 -45.74 16.07 7.15
#